data_5156fc3022096c2ffcb984dc58ab67c9
#
_entry.id   5156fc3022096c2ffcb984dc58ab67c9
#
_cell.length_a   1.000
_cell.length_b   1.000
_cell.length_c   1.000
_cell.angle_alpha   90.00
_cell.angle_beta   90.00
_cell.angle_gamma   90.00
#
_symmetry.space_group_name_H-M   'P 1'
#
loop_
_entity.id
_entity.type
_entity.pdbx_description
1 polymer ?
#
loop_
_entity_poly.entity_id
_entity_poly.type
_entity_poly.pdbx_seq_one_letter_code
_entity_poly.pdbx_strand_id
1 'polypeptide(L)'
;MSNRDIRAKATAIRESTDGMMTLFLAPVLIMVLSDILDRMWGQAGIVLWGNTVVKNGVTRTIHYISLGPSSFFDFLVQCLLVTACFQLIRVVRNEKSIVSFKDFFSLLDGKNFLPIVVTILLKQIFLYVAALLTTVGVALILLSFY
;
A
#
# COMPACT_ATOMS: atom_id res chain seq x y z
N MET A 1 9.56 29.17 -0.18
CA MET A 1 9.95 28.30 0.92
C MET A 1 11.15 27.48 0.48
N SER A 2 12.30 27.63 1.16
CA SER A 2 13.53 26.90 0.77
C SER A 2 13.44 25.44 1.22
N ASN A 3 14.14 24.51 0.51
CA ASN A 3 14.26 23.12 0.93
C ASN A 3 14.81 22.96 2.36
N ARG A 4 15.64 23.94 2.79
CA ARG A 4 16.18 24.00 4.14
C ARG A 4 15.08 24.29 5.17
N ASP A 5 14.15 25.20 4.86
CA ASP A 5 13.03 25.55 5.75
C ASP A 5 12.05 24.40 5.91
N ILE A 6 11.82 23.64 4.81
CA ILE A 6 10.96 22.44 4.83
C ILE A 6 11.56 21.37 5.74
N ARG A 7 12.88 21.12 5.62
CA ARG A 7 13.58 20.14 6.45
C ARG A 7 13.59 20.54 7.93
N ALA A 8 13.87 21.81 8.20
CA ALA A 8 13.87 22.33 9.58
C ALA A 8 12.48 22.18 10.22
N LYS A 9 11.42 22.50 9.48
CA LYS A 9 10.05 22.35 9.97
C LYS A 9 9.66 20.88 10.18
N ALA A 10 10.07 19.99 9.28
CA ALA A 10 9.84 18.56 9.44
C ALA A 10 10.57 17.97 10.66
N THR A 11 11.79 18.41 10.92
CA THR A 11 12.57 18.01 12.11
C THR A 11 11.89 18.51 13.39
N ALA A 12 11.47 19.77 13.42
CA ALA A 12 10.77 20.33 14.58
C ALA A 12 9.45 19.57 14.88
N ILE A 13 8.66 19.23 13.87
CA ILE A 13 7.43 18.44 14.04
C ILE A 13 7.77 17.03 14.58
N ARG A 14 8.81 16.40 14.07
CA ARG A 14 9.25 15.07 14.53
C ARG A 14 9.68 15.10 16.00
N GLU A 15 10.40 16.13 16.41
CA GLU A 15 10.90 16.28 17.78
C GLU A 15 9.79 16.67 18.77
N SER A 16 8.77 17.39 18.32
CA SER A 16 7.64 17.82 19.16
C SER A 16 6.53 16.76 19.27
N THR A 17 6.62 15.64 18.53
CA THR A 17 5.57 14.63 18.49
C THR A 17 6.05 13.30 19.06
N ASP A 18 5.49 12.91 20.20
CA ASP A 18 5.76 11.62 20.80
C ASP A 18 5.09 10.47 20.03
N GLY A 19 5.82 9.39 19.85
CA GLY A 19 5.28 8.16 19.22
C GLY A 19 5.20 8.23 17.69
N MET A 20 5.82 9.19 17.03
CA MET A 20 5.79 9.33 15.58
C MET A 20 6.34 8.08 14.84
N MET A 21 7.34 7.40 15.44
CA MET A 21 7.89 6.16 14.88
C MET A 21 6.86 5.02 14.84
N THR A 22 5.89 5.01 15.75
CA THR A 22 4.86 3.96 15.77
C THR A 22 3.97 4.02 14.52
N LEU A 23 3.83 5.20 13.88
CA LEU A 23 3.06 5.37 12.64
C LEU A 23 3.56 4.46 11.49
N PHE A 24 4.84 4.19 11.45
CA PHE A 24 5.46 3.39 10.39
C PHE A 24 5.75 1.96 10.84
N LEU A 25 5.89 1.74 12.14
CA LEU A 25 6.26 0.43 12.68
C LEU A 25 5.17 -0.62 12.41
N ALA A 26 3.90 -0.30 12.63
CA ALA A 26 2.80 -1.26 12.45
C ALA A 26 2.66 -1.75 11.00
N PRO A 27 2.61 -0.88 9.97
CA PRO A 27 2.60 -1.32 8.57
C PRO A 27 3.83 -2.15 8.20
N VAL A 28 5.02 -1.76 8.67
CA VAL A 28 6.27 -2.49 8.40
C VAL A 28 6.24 -3.89 9.03
N LEU A 29 5.81 -4.01 10.28
CA LEU A 29 5.69 -5.33 10.94
C LEU A 29 4.72 -6.25 10.22
N ILE A 30 3.57 -5.73 9.78
CA ILE A 30 2.59 -6.54 9.05
C ILE A 30 3.12 -6.90 7.66
N MET A 31 3.83 -6.00 6.99
CA MET A 31 4.47 -6.29 5.70
C MET A 31 5.52 -7.41 5.84
N VAL A 32 6.37 -7.36 6.87
CA VAL A 32 7.34 -8.42 7.15
C VAL A 32 6.64 -9.73 7.47
N LEU A 33 5.56 -9.69 8.26
CA LEU A 33 4.77 -10.87 8.58
C LEU A 33 4.13 -11.47 7.33
N SER A 34 3.57 -10.64 6.44
CA SER A 34 3.03 -11.07 5.15
C SER A 34 4.09 -11.79 4.31
N ASP A 35 5.30 -11.23 4.19
CA ASP A 35 6.39 -11.84 3.42
C ASP A 35 6.84 -13.20 4.01
N ILE A 36 6.87 -13.31 5.34
CA ILE A 36 7.18 -14.58 6.02
C ILE A 36 6.09 -15.63 5.75
N LEU A 37 4.81 -15.24 5.84
CA LEU A 37 3.69 -16.15 5.60
C LEU A 37 3.63 -16.60 4.15
N ASP A 38 3.92 -15.72 3.19
CA ASP A 38 4.03 -16.07 1.78
C ASP A 38 5.13 -17.10 1.52
N ARG A 39 6.26 -16.96 2.19
CA ARG A 39 7.35 -17.95 2.10
C ARG A 39 7.01 -19.28 2.73
N MET A 40 6.26 -19.29 3.84
CA MET A 40 5.87 -20.51 4.55
C MET A 40 4.76 -21.29 3.84
N TRP A 41 3.77 -20.59 3.32
CA TRP A 41 2.59 -21.23 2.69
C TRP A 41 2.68 -21.30 1.16
N GLY A 42 3.71 -20.72 0.58
CA GLY A 42 3.87 -20.65 -0.86
C GLY A 42 2.71 -19.84 -1.49
N GLN A 43 2.45 -20.10 -2.75
CA GLN A 43 1.35 -19.46 -3.47
C GLN A 43 0.00 -20.14 -3.17
N ALA A 44 -0.31 -20.42 -1.91
CA ALA A 44 -1.60 -20.93 -1.52
C ALA A 44 -2.64 -19.84 -1.72
N GLY A 45 -3.40 -19.92 -2.80
CA GLY A 45 -4.46 -18.96 -3.12
C GLY A 45 -5.25 -19.37 -4.34
N ILE A 46 -6.41 -18.75 -4.50
CA ILE A 46 -7.26 -18.94 -5.70
C ILE A 46 -6.72 -18.00 -6.78
N VAL A 47 -6.26 -18.58 -7.89
CA VAL A 47 -5.86 -17.81 -9.06
C VAL A 47 -7.12 -17.46 -9.84
N LEU A 48 -7.45 -16.18 -9.87
CA LEU A 48 -8.60 -15.67 -10.63
C LEU A 48 -8.22 -15.46 -12.09
N TRP A 49 -6.98 -15.06 -12.35
CA TRP A 49 -6.46 -14.87 -13.69
C TRP A 49 -4.95 -15.09 -13.70
N GLY A 50 -4.51 -15.93 -14.60
CA GLY A 50 -3.10 -16.25 -14.80
C GLY A 50 -2.85 -16.88 -16.16
N ASN A 51 -1.61 -16.88 -16.60
CA ASN A 51 -1.19 -17.54 -17.83
C ASN A 51 -0.02 -18.48 -17.56
N THR A 52 0.01 -19.60 -18.25
CA THR A 52 1.10 -20.58 -18.16
C THR A 52 2.00 -20.40 -19.37
N VAL A 53 3.25 -20.02 -19.12
CA VAL A 53 4.26 -19.85 -20.17
C VAL A 53 5.27 -20.98 -20.07
N VAL A 54 5.44 -21.71 -21.17
CA VAL A 54 6.49 -22.74 -21.29
C VAL A 54 7.67 -22.14 -22.03
N LYS A 55 8.81 -22.00 -21.37
CA LYS A 55 10.07 -21.52 -21.97
C LYS A 55 11.19 -22.51 -21.66
N ASN A 56 11.84 -23.02 -22.73
CA ASN A 56 12.94 -23.99 -22.61
C ASN A 56 12.59 -25.25 -21.81
N GLY A 57 11.35 -25.78 -21.98
CA GLY A 57 10.89 -26.95 -21.24
C GLY A 57 10.51 -26.70 -19.77
N VAL A 58 10.67 -25.46 -19.28
CA VAL A 58 10.24 -25.08 -17.93
C VAL A 58 8.91 -24.39 -17.99
N THR A 59 7.92 -24.98 -17.34
CA THR A 59 6.58 -24.40 -17.20
C THR A 59 6.58 -23.39 -16.05
N ARG A 60 6.29 -22.14 -16.34
CA ARG A 60 6.07 -21.09 -15.34
C ARG A 60 4.64 -20.58 -15.44
N THR A 61 3.92 -20.62 -14.32
CA THR A 61 2.61 -20.00 -14.21
C THR A 61 2.79 -18.58 -13.67
N ILE A 62 2.33 -17.60 -14.45
CA ILE A 62 2.33 -16.19 -14.04
C ILE A 62 0.92 -15.88 -13.55
N HIS A 63 0.79 -15.56 -12.28
CA HIS A 63 -0.47 -15.16 -11.69
C HIS A 63 -0.61 -13.64 -11.80
N TYR A 64 -1.65 -13.17 -12.48
CA TYR A 64 -1.95 -11.74 -12.59
C TYR A 64 -2.86 -11.27 -11.46
N ILE A 65 -3.82 -12.12 -11.09
CA ILE A 65 -4.73 -11.86 -9.98
C ILE A 65 -4.86 -13.16 -9.18
N SER A 66 -4.40 -13.14 -7.95
CA SER A 66 -4.56 -14.23 -6.99
C SER A 66 -5.16 -13.70 -5.70
N LEU A 67 -6.07 -14.46 -5.11
CA LEU A 67 -6.61 -14.21 -3.78
C LEU A 67 -6.04 -15.26 -2.84
N GLY A 68 -5.24 -14.82 -1.88
CA GLY A 68 -4.61 -15.67 -0.89
C GLY A 68 -4.43 -14.95 0.43
N PRO A 69 -3.84 -15.61 1.44
CA PRO A 69 -3.55 -15.00 2.72
C PRO A 69 -2.73 -13.70 2.61
N SER A 70 -1.76 -13.66 1.70
CA SER A 70 -0.97 -12.44 1.41
C SER A 70 -1.84 -11.27 0.95
N SER A 71 -2.83 -11.52 0.09
CA SER A 71 -3.73 -10.47 -0.39
C SER A 71 -4.51 -9.82 0.76
N PHE A 72 -4.86 -10.59 1.78
CA PHE A 72 -5.50 -10.05 2.98
C PHE A 72 -4.53 -9.19 3.79
N PHE A 73 -3.30 -9.64 3.98
CA PHE A 73 -2.28 -8.87 4.69
C PHE A 73 -1.89 -7.60 3.93
N ASP A 74 -1.77 -7.67 2.61
CA ASP A 74 -1.52 -6.50 1.77
C ASP A 74 -2.64 -5.46 1.87
N PHE A 75 -3.90 -5.91 1.88
CA PHE A 75 -5.04 -5.04 2.13
C PHE A 75 -4.96 -4.37 3.50
N LEU A 76 -4.59 -5.13 4.53
CA LEU A 76 -4.47 -4.65 5.91
C LEU A 76 -3.32 -3.62 6.02
N VAL A 77 -2.18 -3.88 5.37
CA VAL A 77 -1.06 -2.92 5.26
C VAL A 77 -1.55 -1.62 4.62
N GLN A 78 -2.32 -1.68 3.55
CA GLN A 78 -2.85 -0.49 2.87
C GLN A 78 -3.81 0.29 3.77
N CYS A 79 -4.69 -0.38 4.51
CA CYS A 79 -5.55 0.26 5.50
C CYS A 79 -4.72 1.01 6.56
N LEU A 80 -3.68 0.37 7.09
CA LEU A 80 -2.81 0.98 8.09
C LEU A 80 -2.00 2.15 7.54
N LEU A 81 -1.54 2.07 6.29
CA LEU A 81 -0.85 3.19 5.64
C LEU A 81 -1.77 4.40 5.45
N VAL A 82 -3.02 4.20 5.02
CA VAL A 82 -4.01 5.29 4.91
C VAL A 82 -4.25 5.91 6.28
N THR A 83 -4.38 5.09 7.32
CA THR A 83 -4.53 5.55 8.71
C THR A 83 -3.32 6.35 9.16
N ALA A 84 -2.09 5.86 8.87
CA ALA A 84 -0.85 6.55 9.20
C ALA A 84 -0.77 7.92 8.52
N CYS A 85 -1.10 8.00 7.22
CA CYS A 85 -1.15 9.27 6.49
C CYS A 85 -2.15 10.26 7.11
N PHE A 86 -3.33 9.79 7.51
CA PHE A 86 -4.33 10.64 8.16
C PHE A 86 -3.86 11.16 9.52
N GLN A 87 -3.25 10.31 10.34
CA GLN A 87 -2.67 10.73 11.61
C GLN A 87 -1.51 11.73 11.40
N LEU A 88 -0.67 11.50 10.38
CA LEU A 88 0.40 12.42 10.02
C LEU A 88 -0.16 13.81 9.67
N ILE A 89 -1.23 13.88 8.90
CA ILE A 89 -1.90 15.14 8.55
C ILE A 89 -2.37 15.87 9.83
N ARG A 90 -2.96 15.14 10.78
CA ARG A 90 -3.41 15.71 12.06
C ARG A 90 -2.24 16.26 12.89
N VAL A 91 -1.12 15.53 12.91
CA VAL A 91 0.12 16.01 13.58
C VAL A 91 0.64 17.27 12.90
N VAL A 92 0.72 17.29 11.56
CA VAL A 92 1.19 18.46 10.81
C VAL A 92 0.30 19.69 11.01
N ARG A 93 -1.01 19.47 11.24
CA ARG A 93 -1.96 20.54 11.57
C ARG A 93 -1.94 20.98 13.03
N ASN A 94 -1.04 20.42 13.85
CA ASN A 94 -0.98 20.62 15.30
C ASN A 94 -2.27 20.25 16.04
N GLU A 95 -3.07 19.37 15.46
CA GLU A 95 -4.29 18.84 16.09
C GLU A 95 -3.97 17.73 17.10
N LYS A 96 -2.75 17.18 17.04
CA LYS A 96 -2.31 16.06 17.86
C LYS A 96 -0.82 16.09 18.11
N SER A 97 -0.41 15.96 19.39
CA SER A 97 0.99 15.94 19.83
C SER A 97 1.49 14.54 20.22
N ILE A 98 0.59 13.61 20.49
CA ILE A 98 0.93 12.25 20.92
C ILE A 98 0.26 11.26 19.98
N VAL A 99 1.03 10.34 19.40
CA VAL A 99 0.54 9.27 18.55
C VAL A 99 0.67 7.94 19.28
N SER A 100 -0.47 7.31 19.54
CA SER A 100 -0.53 6.00 20.21
C SER A 100 -0.82 4.89 19.20
N PHE A 101 -0.41 3.67 19.52
CA PHE A 101 -0.74 2.48 18.73
C PHE A 101 -2.25 2.28 18.55
N LYS A 102 -3.06 2.69 19.53
CA LYS A 102 -4.53 2.66 19.45
C LYS A 102 -5.09 3.55 18.33
N ASP A 103 -4.37 4.60 17.95
CA ASP A 103 -4.82 5.53 16.93
C ASP A 103 -4.90 4.90 15.54
N PHE A 104 -4.13 3.84 15.27
CA PHE A 104 -4.22 3.08 14.05
C PHE A 104 -5.56 2.37 13.91
N PHE A 105 -6.07 1.87 15.02
CA PHE A 105 -7.32 1.13 15.02
C PHE A 105 -8.55 2.04 15.17
N SER A 106 -8.36 3.27 15.63
CA SER A 106 -9.46 4.23 15.81
C SER A 106 -10.15 4.63 14.50
N LEU A 107 -9.43 4.56 13.38
CA LEU A 107 -9.99 4.80 12.05
C LEU A 107 -10.62 3.55 11.42
N LEU A 108 -10.33 2.38 11.96
CA LEU A 108 -11.00 1.13 11.60
C LEU A 108 -12.36 0.98 12.31
N ASP A 109 -12.72 1.94 13.16
CA ASP A 109 -14.06 2.02 13.74
C ASP A 109 -15.12 2.14 12.64
N GLY A 110 -16.26 1.44 12.79
CA GLY A 110 -17.21 1.17 11.73
C GLY A 110 -17.69 2.37 10.89
N LYS A 111 -17.59 3.61 11.42
CA LYS A 111 -17.93 4.83 10.69
C LYS A 111 -16.88 5.23 9.64
N ASN A 112 -15.60 4.95 9.89
CA ASN A 112 -14.48 5.36 9.05
C ASN A 112 -13.95 4.22 8.18
N PHE A 113 -14.33 2.98 8.51
CA PHE A 113 -13.86 1.80 7.79
C PHE A 113 -14.31 1.79 6.32
N LEU A 114 -15.59 2.05 6.08
CA LEU A 114 -16.14 2.06 4.72
C LEU A 114 -15.45 3.08 3.79
N PRO A 115 -15.27 4.36 4.18
CA PRO A 115 -14.49 5.31 3.38
C PRO A 115 -13.05 4.86 3.09
N ILE A 116 -12.38 4.22 4.05
CA ILE A 116 -11.02 3.70 3.86
C ILE A 116 -11.02 2.59 2.80
N VAL A 117 -11.91 1.62 2.92
CA VAL A 117 -12.06 0.53 1.94
C VAL A 117 -12.37 1.07 0.55
N VAL A 118 -13.31 1.99 0.44
CA VAL A 118 -13.67 2.64 -0.85
C VAL A 118 -12.46 3.37 -1.44
N THR A 119 -11.71 4.10 -0.63
CA THR A 119 -10.50 4.80 -1.09
C THR A 119 -9.45 3.83 -1.63
N ILE A 120 -9.23 2.71 -0.95
CA ILE A 120 -8.28 1.68 -1.39
C ILE A 120 -8.75 1.04 -2.70
N LEU A 121 -10.04 0.71 -2.82
CA LEU A 121 -10.61 0.14 -4.04
C LEU A 121 -10.50 1.12 -5.22
N LEU A 122 -10.86 2.39 -5.01
CA LEU A 122 -10.73 3.42 -6.05
C LEU A 122 -9.28 3.61 -6.48
N LYS A 123 -8.34 3.66 -5.54
CA LYS A 123 -6.91 3.69 -5.84
C LYS A 123 -6.49 2.50 -6.71
N GLN A 124 -6.95 1.31 -6.37
CA GLN A 124 -6.60 0.09 -7.08
C GLN A 124 -7.17 0.11 -8.51
N ILE A 125 -8.44 0.47 -8.67
CA ILE A 125 -9.08 0.64 -9.97
C ILE A 125 -8.30 1.67 -10.81
N PHE A 126 -7.96 2.82 -10.23
CA PHE A 126 -7.21 3.86 -10.92
C PHE A 126 -5.84 3.36 -11.39
N LEU A 127 -5.12 2.61 -10.55
CA LEU A 127 -3.83 2.03 -10.92
C LEU A 127 -3.95 1.01 -12.08
N TYR A 128 -5.00 0.17 -12.07
CA TYR A 128 -5.25 -0.76 -13.17
C TYR A 128 -5.57 -0.04 -14.48
N VAL A 129 -6.43 0.98 -14.44
CA VAL A 129 -6.75 1.79 -15.62
C VAL A 129 -5.51 2.50 -16.14
N ALA A 130 -4.71 3.10 -15.26
CA ALA A 130 -3.45 3.76 -15.64
C ALA A 130 -2.45 2.78 -16.28
N ALA A 131 -2.30 1.58 -15.70
CA ALA A 131 -1.42 0.54 -16.25
C ALA A 131 -1.90 0.08 -17.64
N LEU A 132 -3.21 -0.11 -17.81
CA LEU A 132 -3.80 -0.49 -19.09
C LEU A 132 -3.58 0.58 -20.17
N LEU A 133 -3.83 1.84 -19.84
CA LEU A 133 -3.60 2.97 -20.75
C LEU A 133 -2.13 3.10 -21.14
N THR A 134 -1.21 2.91 -20.18
CA THR A 134 0.23 2.92 -20.46
C THR A 134 0.63 1.78 -21.38
N THR A 135 0.11 0.57 -21.17
CA THR A 135 0.40 -0.59 -22.02
C THR A 135 -0.10 -0.38 -23.45
N VAL A 136 -1.33 0.12 -23.60
CA VAL A 136 -1.90 0.45 -24.93
C VAL A 136 -1.10 1.58 -25.61
N GLY A 137 -0.72 2.62 -24.86
CA GLY A 137 0.09 3.72 -25.39
C GLY A 137 1.45 3.24 -25.90
N VAL A 138 2.14 2.40 -25.14
CA VAL A 138 3.42 1.80 -25.56
C VAL A 138 3.24 0.93 -26.81
N ALA A 139 2.19 0.10 -26.86
CA ALA A 139 1.91 -0.73 -28.03
C ALA A 139 1.65 0.11 -29.28
N LEU A 140 0.88 1.19 -29.20
CA LEU A 140 0.63 2.10 -30.31
C LEU A 140 1.91 2.80 -30.80
N ILE A 141 2.76 3.22 -29.87
CA ILE A 141 4.07 3.81 -30.23
C ILE A 141 4.91 2.79 -30.98
N LEU A 142 5.02 1.57 -30.48
CA LEU A 142 5.79 0.51 -31.16
C LEU A 142 5.25 0.21 -32.55
N LEU A 143 3.93 0.17 -32.71
CA LEU A 143 3.30 -0.03 -34.03
C LEU A 143 3.53 1.13 -34.99
N SER A 144 3.71 2.35 -34.50
CA SER A 144 3.99 3.52 -35.35
C SER A 144 5.40 3.53 -35.95
N PHE A 145 6.31 2.70 -35.42
CA PHE A 145 7.68 2.54 -35.95
C PHE A 145 7.79 1.38 -36.98
N TYR A 146 6.72 0.64 -37.20
CA TYR A 146 6.61 -0.39 -38.24
C TYR A 146 5.82 0.11 -39.43
#